data_ff84ebaf21e04ccbbb3c2dc2d01a7b50
#
_entry.id   ff84ebaf21e04ccbbb3c2dc2d01a7b50
#
_cell.length_a   1.000
_cell.length_b   1.000
_cell.length_c   1.000
_cell.angle_alpha   90.00
_cell.angle_beta   90.00
_cell.angle_gamma   90.00
#
_symmetry.space_group_name_H-M   'P 1'
#
loop_
_entity.id
_entity.type
_entity.pdbx_description
1 polymer ?
#
loop_
_entity_poly.entity_id
_entity_poly.type
_entity_poly.pdbx_seq_one_letter_code
_entity_poly.pdbx_strand_id
1 'polypeptide(L)'
;KVNVTPEMKDAFYKKYKESSLYSENAKTKIDESRILKLTTSEDQWGDSAFTFVMLAIVLGLIGFQIYQTRRLKAQYARFDAYFPEYANNMKQLLDDAEYVDPKLKILVMEGILVSYDINFTVIDLSEVSKAFLVFENRRKGGMKVHLRFEYPDKKQDSILFRRQLLRLKELVEYLNEEYNLGLKLDFRLLG
;
A
#
# COMPACT_ATOMS: atom_id res chain seq x y z
N LYS A 1 -3.69 33.23 24.94
CA LYS A 1 -4.67 33.88 25.88
C LYS A 1 -4.93 35.28 25.34
N VAL A 2 -6.15 35.56 24.88
CA VAL A 2 -6.54 36.89 24.41
C VAL A 2 -6.94 37.68 25.65
N ASN A 3 -6.31 38.82 25.86
CA ASN A 3 -6.73 39.75 26.93
C ASN A 3 -8.06 40.39 26.51
N VAL A 4 -9.12 40.02 27.20
CA VAL A 4 -10.44 40.58 26.96
C VAL A 4 -10.46 41.99 27.52
N THR A 5 -10.63 43.00 26.65
CA THR A 5 -10.73 44.38 27.07
C THR A 5 -12.10 44.67 27.72
N PRO A 6 -12.21 45.66 28.61
CA PRO A 6 -13.50 46.05 29.20
C PRO A 6 -14.58 46.32 28.15
N GLU A 7 -14.21 47.00 27.08
CA GLU A 7 -15.11 47.32 25.96
C GLU A 7 -15.68 46.08 25.26
N MET A 8 -14.87 45.03 25.10
CA MET A 8 -15.33 43.76 24.55
C MET A 8 -16.31 43.03 25.47
N LYS A 9 -16.11 43.14 26.78
CA LYS A 9 -17.04 42.60 27.77
C LYS A 9 -18.39 43.33 27.71
N ASP A 10 -18.36 44.64 27.65
CA ASP A 10 -19.59 45.47 27.61
C ASP A 10 -20.39 45.21 26.31
N ALA A 11 -19.71 45.12 25.17
CA ALA A 11 -20.36 44.80 23.90
C ALA A 11 -21.00 43.41 23.96
N PHE A 12 -20.33 42.42 24.55
CA PHE A 12 -20.85 41.07 24.71
C PHE A 12 -22.08 41.06 25.63
N TYR A 13 -21.99 41.70 26.79
CA TYR A 13 -23.11 41.78 27.75
C TYR A 13 -24.32 42.51 27.16
N LYS A 14 -24.10 43.57 26.37
CA LYS A 14 -25.18 44.27 25.67
C LYS A 14 -25.90 43.35 24.71
N LYS A 15 -25.14 42.61 23.85
CA LYS A 15 -25.69 41.68 22.88
C LYS A 15 -26.38 40.47 23.53
N TYR A 16 -25.83 39.99 24.65
CA TYR A 16 -26.42 38.90 25.42
C TYR A 16 -27.73 39.30 26.10
N LYS A 17 -27.80 40.55 26.59
CA LYS A 17 -28.99 41.12 27.21
C LYS A 17 -30.15 41.28 26.26
N GLU A 18 -29.84 41.51 24.97
CA GLU A 18 -30.82 41.60 23.86
C GLU A 18 -31.28 40.23 23.38
N SER A 19 -30.62 39.15 23.81
CA SER A 19 -31.00 37.77 23.41
C SER A 19 -32.10 37.19 24.30
N SER A 20 -32.96 36.37 23.76
CA SER A 20 -34.03 35.66 24.47
C SER A 20 -33.54 34.71 25.57
N LEU A 21 -32.23 34.48 25.64
CA LEU A 21 -31.57 33.58 26.60
C LEU A 21 -31.11 34.31 27.88
N TYR A 22 -31.33 35.63 27.97
CA TYR A 22 -30.92 36.43 29.14
C TYR A 22 -31.78 36.08 30.35
N SER A 23 -31.13 35.62 31.42
CA SER A 23 -31.70 35.49 32.76
C SER A 23 -30.79 36.20 33.75
N GLU A 24 -31.37 37.02 34.64
CA GLU A 24 -30.61 37.77 35.61
C GLU A 24 -29.79 36.88 36.55
N ASN A 25 -30.26 35.65 36.81
CA ASN A 25 -29.55 34.62 37.56
C ASN A 25 -28.39 33.95 36.77
N ALA A 26 -28.32 34.15 35.47
CA ALA A 26 -27.25 33.60 34.63
C ALA A 26 -25.98 34.47 34.68
N LYS A 27 -26.11 35.75 35.08
CA LYS A 27 -24.99 36.69 35.13
C LYS A 27 -23.89 36.26 36.12
N THR A 28 -24.26 35.54 37.19
CA THR A 28 -23.34 35.03 38.21
C THR A 28 -22.70 33.69 37.85
N LYS A 29 -23.14 33.04 36.81
CA LYS A 29 -22.64 31.71 36.36
C LYS A 29 -21.78 31.75 35.10
N ILE A 30 -21.61 32.92 34.49
CA ILE A 30 -20.78 33.04 33.29
C ILE A 30 -19.33 33.07 33.74
N ASP A 31 -18.62 32.00 33.51
CA ASP A 31 -17.17 31.93 33.72
C ASP A 31 -16.50 32.79 32.65
N GLU A 32 -16.11 34.00 33.01
CA GLU A 32 -15.46 34.99 32.14
C GLU A 32 -14.19 34.44 31.47
N SER A 33 -13.56 33.41 32.06
CA SER A 33 -12.37 32.77 31.52
C SER A 33 -12.64 31.93 30.24
N ARG A 34 -13.92 31.60 29.99
CA ARG A 34 -14.34 30.75 28.87
C ARG A 34 -15.04 31.47 27.72
N ILE A 35 -15.29 32.80 27.89
CA ILE A 35 -16.22 33.52 26.99
C ILE A 35 -15.66 33.84 25.61
N LEU A 36 -14.35 33.84 25.40
CA LEU A 36 -13.82 34.16 24.06
C LEU A 36 -12.56 33.33 23.79
N LYS A 37 -12.73 32.21 23.12
CA LYS A 37 -11.72 31.70 22.25
C LYS A 37 -11.90 32.43 20.91
N LEU A 38 -11.38 33.68 20.83
CA LEU A 38 -11.19 34.29 19.52
C LEU A 38 -10.18 33.41 18.79
N THR A 39 -10.64 32.71 17.73
CA THR A 39 -9.76 32.08 16.77
C THR A 39 -8.87 33.17 16.20
N THR A 40 -7.60 33.14 16.58
CA THR A 40 -6.62 34.06 15.98
C THR A 40 -6.38 33.58 14.53
N SER A 41 -5.91 34.47 13.67
CA SER A 41 -5.55 34.09 12.29
C SER A 41 -4.53 32.91 12.28
N GLU A 42 -3.71 32.79 13.31
CA GLU A 42 -2.75 31.69 13.49
C GLU A 42 -3.44 30.33 13.71
N ASP A 43 -4.52 30.28 14.51
CA ASP A 43 -5.33 29.06 14.69
C ASP A 43 -6.02 28.65 13.36
N GLN A 44 -6.46 29.65 12.58
CA GLN A 44 -7.08 29.42 11.27
C GLN A 44 -6.09 28.86 10.24
N TRP A 45 -4.84 29.32 10.26
CA TRP A 45 -3.77 28.79 9.40
C TRP A 45 -3.39 27.35 9.77
N GLY A 46 -3.35 27.03 11.06
CA GLY A 46 -3.11 25.66 11.54
C GLY A 46 -4.17 24.68 11.06
N ASP A 47 -5.44 25.04 11.18
CA ASP A 47 -6.56 24.21 10.71
C ASP A 47 -6.57 24.06 9.19
N SER A 48 -6.24 25.13 8.46
CA SER A 48 -6.13 25.09 6.99
C SER A 48 -4.96 24.20 6.54
N ALA A 49 -3.78 24.33 7.16
CA ALA A 49 -2.62 23.50 6.84
C ALA A 49 -2.91 22.01 7.10
N PHE A 50 -3.56 21.68 8.22
CA PHE A 50 -3.98 20.32 8.51
C PHE A 50 -4.93 19.77 7.45
N THR A 51 -5.91 20.57 7.01
CA THR A 51 -6.87 20.20 5.96
C THR A 51 -6.16 19.91 4.63
N PHE A 52 -5.19 20.74 4.23
CA PHE A 52 -4.39 20.51 3.01
C PHE A 52 -3.55 19.22 3.10
N VAL A 53 -2.94 18.96 4.25
CA VAL A 53 -2.17 17.72 4.46
C VAL A 53 -3.09 16.50 4.36
N MET A 54 -4.25 16.52 4.99
CA MET A 54 -5.23 15.44 4.90
C MET A 54 -5.73 15.22 3.48
N LEU A 55 -6.01 16.30 2.75
CA LEU A 55 -6.41 16.22 1.34
C LEU A 55 -5.30 15.59 0.47
N ALA A 56 -4.05 15.99 0.67
CA ALA A 56 -2.90 15.42 -0.04
C ALA A 56 -2.74 13.92 0.24
N ILE A 57 -2.93 13.48 1.49
CA ILE A 57 -2.91 12.06 1.85
C ILE A 57 -4.03 11.30 1.13
N VAL A 58 -5.26 11.82 1.15
CA VAL A 58 -6.41 11.19 0.47
C VAL A 58 -6.17 11.06 -1.03
N LEU A 59 -5.71 12.14 -1.68
CA LEU A 59 -5.38 12.13 -3.11
C LEU A 59 -4.25 11.14 -3.42
N GLY A 60 -3.24 11.05 -2.56
CA GLY A 60 -2.16 10.06 -2.66
C GLY A 60 -2.67 8.62 -2.57
N LEU A 61 -3.58 8.34 -1.64
CA LEU A 61 -4.21 7.01 -1.51
C LEU A 61 -5.06 6.66 -2.74
N ILE A 62 -5.84 7.62 -3.26
CA ILE A 62 -6.63 7.41 -4.49
C ILE A 62 -5.71 7.13 -5.68
N GLY A 63 -4.66 7.94 -5.87
CA GLY A 63 -3.65 7.73 -6.92
C GLY A 63 -2.98 6.37 -6.82
N PHE A 64 -2.61 5.95 -5.61
CA PHE A 64 -2.05 4.63 -5.36
C PHE A 64 -3.04 3.50 -5.72
N GLN A 65 -4.31 3.62 -5.36
CA GLN A 65 -5.34 2.64 -5.70
C GLN A 65 -5.55 2.53 -7.22
N ILE A 66 -5.57 3.66 -7.92
CA ILE A 66 -5.68 3.67 -9.40
C ILE A 66 -4.47 2.97 -10.03
N TYR A 67 -3.26 3.26 -9.54
CA TYR A 67 -2.03 2.63 -10.01
C TYR A 67 -2.07 1.10 -9.81
N GLN A 68 -2.42 0.63 -8.61
CA GLN A 68 -2.54 -0.80 -8.29
C GLN A 68 -3.58 -1.49 -9.18
N THR A 69 -4.74 -0.87 -9.38
CA THR A 69 -5.80 -1.42 -10.23
C THR A 69 -5.37 -1.54 -11.69
N ARG A 70 -4.68 -0.51 -12.22
CA ARG A 70 -4.14 -0.54 -13.60
C ARG A 70 -3.09 -1.62 -13.77
N ARG A 71 -2.17 -1.74 -12.82
CA ARG A 71 -1.15 -2.78 -12.80
C ARG A 71 -1.78 -4.18 -12.81
N LEU A 72 -2.74 -4.40 -11.92
CA LEU A 72 -3.43 -5.69 -11.79
C LEU A 72 -4.18 -6.05 -13.09
N LYS A 73 -4.92 -5.10 -13.68
CA LYS A 73 -5.60 -5.30 -14.97
C LYS A 73 -4.61 -5.65 -16.08
N ALA A 74 -3.46 -5.02 -16.13
CA ALA A 74 -2.43 -5.33 -17.11
C ALA A 74 -1.88 -6.75 -16.94
N GLN A 75 -1.71 -7.24 -15.70
CA GLN A 75 -1.26 -8.60 -15.42
C GLN A 75 -2.34 -9.64 -15.80
N TYR A 76 -3.61 -9.36 -15.54
CA TYR A 76 -4.70 -10.24 -16.01
C TYR A 76 -4.81 -10.27 -17.51
N ALA A 77 -4.66 -9.13 -18.19
CA ALA A 77 -4.65 -9.09 -19.65
C ALA A 77 -3.49 -9.90 -20.26
N ARG A 78 -2.30 -9.87 -19.61
CA ARG A 78 -1.18 -10.75 -19.99
C ARG A 78 -1.52 -12.21 -19.79
N PHE A 79 -2.09 -12.55 -18.63
CA PHE A 79 -2.51 -13.92 -18.34
C PHE A 79 -3.50 -14.45 -19.39
N ASP A 80 -4.54 -13.68 -19.69
CA ASP A 80 -5.55 -14.05 -20.70
C ASP A 80 -4.96 -14.17 -22.11
N ALA A 81 -3.89 -13.41 -22.40
CA ALA A 81 -3.20 -13.49 -23.68
C ALA A 81 -2.35 -14.76 -23.81
N TYR A 82 -1.69 -15.20 -22.73
CA TYR A 82 -0.91 -16.44 -22.72
C TYR A 82 -1.79 -17.70 -22.57
N PHE A 83 -2.86 -17.60 -21.81
CA PHE A 83 -3.70 -18.73 -21.40
C PHE A 83 -5.19 -18.48 -21.65
N PRO A 84 -5.61 -18.22 -22.90
CA PRO A 84 -7.00 -17.88 -23.22
C PRO A 84 -7.99 -19.00 -22.85
N GLU A 85 -7.57 -20.25 -22.95
CA GLU A 85 -8.38 -21.43 -22.59
C GLU A 85 -8.60 -21.59 -21.09
N TYR A 86 -7.70 -21.01 -20.25
CA TYR A 86 -7.76 -21.12 -18.79
C TYR A 86 -8.34 -19.88 -18.12
N ALA A 87 -8.76 -18.86 -18.88
CA ALA A 87 -9.23 -17.57 -18.35
C ALA A 87 -10.33 -17.68 -17.26
N ASN A 88 -11.13 -18.76 -17.32
CA ASN A 88 -12.19 -19.04 -16.33
C ASN A 88 -11.98 -20.35 -15.57
N ASN A 89 -10.85 -21.03 -15.74
CA ASN A 89 -10.60 -22.35 -15.16
C ASN A 89 -9.19 -22.49 -14.58
N MET A 90 -8.90 -21.67 -13.57
CA MET A 90 -7.60 -21.70 -12.86
C MET A 90 -7.27 -23.08 -12.29
N LYS A 91 -8.29 -23.88 -11.95
CA LYS A 91 -8.06 -25.22 -11.41
C LYS A 91 -7.44 -26.13 -12.48
N GLN A 92 -7.95 -26.11 -13.69
CA GLN A 92 -7.41 -26.89 -14.78
C GLN A 92 -5.97 -26.45 -15.11
N LEU A 93 -5.70 -25.13 -15.12
CA LEU A 93 -4.33 -24.62 -15.30
C LEU A 93 -3.37 -25.16 -14.23
N LEU A 94 -3.81 -25.26 -12.96
CA LEU A 94 -2.99 -25.85 -11.88
C LEU A 94 -2.73 -27.35 -12.08
N ASP A 95 -3.69 -28.07 -12.66
CA ASP A 95 -3.58 -29.52 -12.93
C ASP A 95 -2.67 -29.78 -14.16
N ASP A 96 -2.64 -28.88 -15.15
CA ASP A 96 -1.88 -29.01 -16.40
C ASP A 96 -0.47 -28.38 -16.35
N ALA A 97 -0.18 -27.55 -15.33
CA ALA A 97 1.08 -26.82 -15.23
C ALA A 97 2.29 -27.74 -14.97
N GLU A 98 3.44 -27.41 -15.57
CA GLU A 98 4.71 -28.13 -15.44
C GLU A 98 5.29 -28.09 -14.02
N TYR A 99 5.12 -26.97 -13.36
CA TYR A 99 5.53 -26.77 -11.96
C TYR A 99 4.43 -26.05 -11.18
N VAL A 100 4.08 -26.56 -10.01
CA VAL A 100 3.10 -25.92 -9.11
C VAL A 100 3.58 -26.00 -7.66
N ASP A 101 3.69 -24.86 -7.01
CA ASP A 101 3.80 -24.79 -5.54
C ASP A 101 2.62 -24.02 -4.95
N PRO A 102 1.60 -24.72 -4.40
CA PRO A 102 0.43 -24.08 -3.83
C PRO A 102 0.73 -23.26 -2.57
N LYS A 103 1.84 -23.54 -1.89
CA LYS A 103 2.25 -22.81 -0.67
C LYS A 103 2.98 -21.52 -1.00
N LEU A 104 3.79 -21.51 -2.05
CA LEU A 104 4.37 -20.29 -2.62
C LEU A 104 3.38 -19.54 -3.50
N LYS A 105 2.28 -20.20 -3.90
CA LYS A 105 1.30 -19.69 -4.86
C LYS A 105 1.94 -19.34 -6.20
N ILE A 106 2.76 -20.25 -6.69
CA ILE A 106 3.47 -20.15 -7.95
C ILE A 106 3.07 -21.33 -8.82
N LEU A 107 2.95 -21.06 -10.11
CA LEU A 107 2.94 -22.08 -11.16
C LEU A 107 3.85 -21.64 -12.31
N VAL A 108 4.35 -22.61 -13.07
CA VAL A 108 5.04 -22.39 -14.33
C VAL A 108 4.43 -23.31 -15.38
N MET A 109 4.13 -22.75 -16.54
CA MET A 109 3.58 -23.45 -17.69
C MET A 109 4.04 -22.78 -18.98
N GLU A 110 4.57 -23.55 -19.93
CA GLU A 110 5.04 -23.07 -21.23
C GLU A 110 6.02 -21.87 -21.13
N GLY A 111 6.89 -21.88 -20.13
CA GLY A 111 7.84 -20.79 -19.90
C GLY A 111 7.24 -19.53 -19.27
N ILE A 112 5.98 -19.56 -18.90
CA ILE A 112 5.30 -18.45 -18.21
C ILE A 112 5.21 -18.75 -16.72
N LEU A 113 5.82 -17.91 -15.90
CA LEU A 113 5.72 -17.98 -14.45
C LEU A 113 4.58 -17.10 -13.97
N VAL A 114 3.63 -17.69 -13.23
CA VAL A 114 2.49 -16.99 -12.67
C VAL A 114 2.54 -17.06 -11.15
N SER A 115 2.54 -15.91 -10.50
CA SER A 115 2.30 -15.79 -9.08
C SER A 115 0.84 -15.38 -8.83
N TYR A 116 0.08 -16.27 -8.19
CA TYR A 116 -1.34 -16.04 -7.89
C TYR A 116 -1.59 -15.65 -6.44
N ASP A 117 -0.59 -15.01 -5.80
CA ASP A 117 -0.75 -14.38 -4.49
C ASP A 117 -1.42 -12.99 -4.63
N ILE A 118 -1.51 -12.24 -3.52
CA ILE A 118 -2.11 -10.88 -3.42
C ILE A 118 -1.63 -9.95 -4.55
N ASN A 119 -0.36 -10.07 -4.93
CA ASN A 119 0.22 -9.38 -6.08
C ASN A 119 0.28 -10.31 -7.28
N PHE A 120 -0.86 -10.55 -7.93
CA PHE A 120 -0.89 -11.34 -9.16
C PHE A 120 0.13 -10.81 -10.17
N THR A 121 1.02 -11.70 -10.64
CA THR A 121 2.13 -11.31 -11.52
C THR A 121 2.36 -12.42 -12.54
N VAL A 122 2.46 -12.05 -13.81
CA VAL A 122 2.74 -12.94 -14.93
C VAL A 122 4.06 -12.54 -15.55
N ILE A 123 4.99 -13.48 -15.70
CA ILE A 123 6.35 -13.27 -16.15
C ILE A 123 6.64 -14.26 -17.26
N ASP A 124 6.95 -13.75 -18.43
CA ASP A 124 7.51 -14.55 -19.52
C ASP A 124 9.01 -14.75 -19.27
N LEU A 125 9.40 -15.98 -18.95
CA LEU A 125 10.77 -16.32 -18.62
C LEU A 125 11.72 -16.20 -19.82
N SER A 126 11.19 -16.30 -21.04
CA SER A 126 11.95 -16.14 -22.29
C SER A 126 12.39 -14.69 -22.52
N GLU A 127 11.63 -13.72 -22.01
CA GLU A 127 11.95 -12.30 -22.12
C GLU A 127 12.89 -11.80 -21.00
N VAL A 128 13.18 -12.63 -19.99
CA VAL A 128 14.00 -12.25 -18.84
C VAL A 128 15.48 -12.22 -19.23
N SER A 129 16.13 -11.06 -19.03
CA SER A 129 17.58 -10.93 -19.25
C SER A 129 18.39 -11.33 -18.03
N LYS A 130 17.86 -11.08 -16.82
CA LYS A 130 18.48 -11.44 -15.53
C LYS A 130 17.43 -11.73 -14.49
N ALA A 131 17.73 -12.70 -13.62
CA ALA A 131 16.94 -12.95 -12.42
C ALA A 131 17.85 -12.96 -11.20
N PHE A 132 17.37 -12.42 -10.06
CA PHE A 132 18.15 -12.37 -8.83
C PHE A 132 17.25 -12.32 -7.60
N LEU A 133 17.78 -12.80 -6.48
CA LEU A 133 17.13 -12.81 -5.19
C LEU A 133 17.61 -11.63 -4.35
N VAL A 134 16.66 -10.87 -3.81
CA VAL A 134 16.94 -9.76 -2.89
C VAL A 134 16.38 -10.10 -1.53
N PHE A 135 17.25 -10.17 -0.54
CA PHE A 135 16.90 -10.48 0.85
C PHE A 135 16.71 -9.18 1.63
N GLU A 136 15.52 -8.99 2.19
CA GLU A 136 15.19 -7.86 3.05
C GLU A 136 14.98 -8.36 4.48
N ASN A 137 15.94 -8.05 5.37
CA ASN A 137 15.83 -8.39 6.80
C ASN A 137 15.17 -7.21 7.53
N ARG A 138 14.01 -7.42 8.13
CA ARG A 138 13.32 -6.42 8.95
C ARG A 138 13.44 -6.74 10.43
N ARG A 139 13.94 -5.78 11.24
CA ARG A 139 14.14 -5.90 12.69
C ARG A 139 12.94 -6.46 13.48
N LYS A 140 11.70 -6.34 12.97
CA LYS A 140 10.48 -6.81 13.66
C LYS A 140 9.55 -7.67 12.78
N GLY A 141 9.94 -8.05 11.57
CA GLY A 141 9.01 -8.66 10.60
C GLY A 141 9.49 -9.95 9.92
N GLY A 142 10.62 -10.49 10.35
CA GLY A 142 11.22 -11.65 9.69
C GLY A 142 11.85 -11.32 8.32
N MET A 143 12.44 -12.33 7.73
CA MET A 143 13.09 -12.24 6.43
C MET A 143 12.03 -12.22 5.32
N LYS A 144 12.21 -11.33 4.36
CA LYS A 144 11.47 -11.30 3.11
C LYS A 144 12.43 -11.52 1.96
N VAL A 145 11.99 -12.26 0.97
CA VAL A 145 12.76 -12.49 -0.24
C VAL A 145 11.97 -12.00 -1.44
N HIS A 146 12.60 -11.19 -2.25
CA HIS A 146 12.07 -10.77 -3.54
C HIS A 146 12.81 -11.50 -4.64
N LEU A 147 12.09 -12.28 -5.44
CA LEU A 147 12.59 -12.79 -6.70
C LEU A 147 12.32 -11.72 -7.74
N ARG A 148 13.38 -11.10 -8.26
CA ARG A 148 13.32 -10.02 -9.24
C ARG A 148 13.74 -10.52 -10.60
N PHE A 149 13.02 -10.07 -11.62
CA PHE A 149 13.26 -10.33 -13.00
C PHE A 149 13.50 -9.01 -13.72
N GLU A 150 14.59 -8.91 -14.44
CA GLU A 150 14.97 -7.74 -15.22
C GLU A 150 14.87 -8.07 -16.71
N TYR A 151 14.22 -7.20 -17.46
CA TYR A 151 14.05 -7.29 -18.89
C TYR A 151 15.12 -6.48 -19.64
N PRO A 152 15.33 -6.72 -20.96
CA PRO A 152 16.31 -5.96 -21.75
C PRO A 152 16.08 -4.44 -21.74
N ASP A 153 14.83 -3.98 -21.59
CA ASP A 153 14.45 -2.57 -21.50
C ASP A 153 14.63 -1.97 -20.09
N LYS A 154 15.29 -2.71 -19.18
CA LYS A 154 15.53 -2.37 -17.77
C LYS A 154 14.28 -2.27 -16.90
N LYS A 155 13.11 -2.63 -17.39
CA LYS A 155 11.95 -2.84 -16.53
C LYS A 155 12.19 -4.02 -15.61
N GLN A 156 11.55 -4.00 -14.46
CA GLN A 156 11.68 -5.05 -13.47
C GLN A 156 10.29 -5.47 -12.96
N ASP A 157 10.09 -6.76 -12.89
CA ASP A 157 9.00 -7.36 -12.13
C ASP A 157 9.57 -8.07 -10.90
N SER A 158 8.74 -8.22 -9.85
CA SER A 158 9.18 -8.88 -8.63
C SER A 158 8.06 -9.64 -7.94
N ILE A 159 8.40 -10.82 -7.44
CA ILE A 159 7.54 -11.65 -6.61
C ILE A 159 8.08 -11.61 -5.18
N LEU A 160 7.21 -11.33 -4.20
CA LEU A 160 7.58 -11.23 -2.80
C LEU A 160 7.20 -12.50 -2.03
N PHE A 161 8.18 -13.15 -1.45
CA PHE A 161 8.00 -14.27 -0.53
C PHE A 161 8.20 -13.82 0.92
N ARG A 162 7.18 -14.02 1.75
CA ARG A 162 7.20 -13.64 3.18
C ARG A 162 7.38 -14.82 4.13
N ARG A 163 7.13 -16.02 3.65
CA ARG A 163 7.14 -17.26 4.43
C ARG A 163 7.61 -18.41 3.54
N GLN A 164 7.97 -19.55 4.16
CA GLN A 164 8.30 -20.79 3.45
C GLN A 164 9.55 -20.69 2.56
N LEU A 165 10.56 -20.00 3.06
CA LEU A 165 11.81 -19.79 2.33
C LEU A 165 12.53 -21.10 1.94
N LEU A 166 12.31 -22.19 2.68
CA LEU A 166 12.86 -23.50 2.34
C LEU A 166 12.30 -24.04 1.02
N ARG A 167 11.02 -23.76 0.71
CA ARG A 167 10.41 -24.13 -0.58
C ARG A 167 10.89 -23.27 -1.74
N LEU A 168 11.39 -22.08 -1.45
CA LEU A 168 12.00 -21.24 -2.47
C LEU A 168 13.24 -21.92 -3.09
N LYS A 169 13.88 -22.84 -2.38
CA LYS A 169 14.98 -23.63 -2.90
C LYS A 169 14.52 -24.48 -4.09
N GLU A 170 13.44 -25.23 -3.94
CA GLU A 170 12.88 -26.10 -4.98
C GLU A 170 12.51 -25.29 -6.23
N LEU A 171 11.88 -24.12 -6.05
CA LEU A 171 11.57 -23.19 -7.14
C LEU A 171 12.83 -22.68 -7.84
N VAL A 172 13.85 -22.27 -7.08
CA VAL A 172 15.11 -21.74 -7.64
C VAL A 172 15.88 -22.83 -8.40
N GLU A 173 15.92 -24.05 -7.87
CA GLU A 173 16.53 -25.20 -8.53
C GLU A 173 15.80 -25.48 -9.87
N TYR A 174 14.46 -25.57 -9.85
CA TYR A 174 13.65 -25.75 -11.05
C TYR A 174 13.90 -24.66 -12.10
N LEU A 175 13.87 -23.38 -11.70
CA LEU A 175 14.09 -22.26 -12.62
C LEU A 175 15.52 -22.22 -13.19
N ASN A 176 16.51 -22.70 -12.45
CA ASN A 176 17.87 -22.80 -12.96
C ASN A 176 18.06 -23.97 -13.91
N GLU A 177 17.44 -25.12 -13.63
CA GLU A 177 17.55 -26.33 -14.43
C GLU A 177 16.84 -26.16 -15.76
N GLU A 178 15.60 -25.65 -15.76
CA GLU A 178 14.79 -25.57 -16.98
C GLU A 178 15.06 -24.28 -17.80
N TYR A 179 15.33 -23.14 -17.12
CA TYR A 179 15.44 -21.83 -17.79
C TYR A 179 16.82 -21.18 -17.70
N ASN A 180 17.80 -21.84 -17.05
CA ASN A 180 19.17 -21.36 -16.90
C ASN A 180 19.31 -19.92 -16.38
N LEU A 181 18.47 -19.52 -15.43
CA LEU A 181 18.41 -18.14 -14.92
C LEU A 181 19.59 -17.75 -14.03
N GLY A 182 20.41 -18.72 -13.60
CA GLY A 182 21.61 -18.48 -12.80
C GLY A 182 21.32 -17.90 -11.40
N LEU A 183 20.14 -18.19 -10.86
CA LEU A 183 19.72 -17.74 -9.54
C LEU A 183 20.62 -18.37 -8.46
N LYS A 184 21.14 -17.52 -7.56
CA LYS A 184 21.96 -17.97 -6.41
C LYS A 184 21.18 -17.76 -5.13
N LEU A 185 20.92 -18.86 -4.42
CA LEU A 185 20.32 -18.85 -3.10
C LEU A 185 21.43 -19.03 -2.05
N ASP A 186 21.69 -18.00 -1.25
CA ASP A 186 22.61 -18.14 -0.11
C ASP A 186 21.86 -18.74 1.08
N PHE A 187 22.03 -20.05 1.26
CA PHE A 187 21.37 -20.81 2.32
C PHE A 187 21.78 -20.37 3.74
N ARG A 188 22.92 -19.66 3.89
CA ARG A 188 23.36 -19.14 5.20
C ARG A 188 22.40 -18.07 5.73
N LEU A 189 21.61 -17.47 4.85
CA LEU A 189 20.63 -16.45 5.20
C LEU A 189 19.27 -17.05 5.60
N LEU A 190 19.08 -18.37 5.44
CA LEU A 190 17.82 -19.07 5.69
C LEU A 190 17.80 -19.86 6.99
N GLY A 191 18.92 -19.91 7.72
CA GLY A 191 19.13 -20.63 8.99
C GLY A 191 18.88 -19.78 10.22
#